data_d336cb0024f3146fec26d8b067dbe578
#
_entry.id   d336cb0024f3146fec26d8b067dbe578
#
_cell.length_a   1.000
_cell.length_b   1.000
_cell.length_c   1.000
_cell.angle_alpha   90.00
_cell.angle_beta   90.00
_cell.angle_gamma   90.00
#
_symmetry.space_group_name_H-M   'P 1'
#
loop_
_entity.id
_entity.type
_entity.pdbx_description
1 polymer ?
#
loop_
_entity_poly.entity_id
_entity_poly.type
_entity_poly.pdbx_seq_one_letter_code
_entity_poly.pdbx_strand_id
1 'polypeptide(L)'
;MAKRSDNILGLVHVLSSLIGRAFHGEVALRHRLSLPEWRVLVTLVNHPGSTAAEIVERWAMQPMSASRAIRQLKRRGWIERKVRSDDRRSYALWLTEKGSAAHRRVAPDANRRYHEIVDCLSRRELAGLEDALARLTQRTRRLAQGGGR
;
A
#
# COMPACT_ATOMS: atom_id res chain seq x y z
N MET A 1 -20.89 28.31 -1.41
CA MET A 1 -20.19 27.50 -2.44
C MET A 1 -18.83 27.08 -1.89
N ALA A 2 -18.63 25.81 -1.58
CA ALA A 2 -17.31 25.29 -1.22
C ALA A 2 -16.34 25.58 -2.38
N LYS A 3 -15.17 26.14 -2.09
CA LYS A 3 -14.16 26.41 -3.10
C LYS A 3 -13.82 25.09 -3.81
N ARG A 4 -13.65 25.13 -5.13
CA ARG A 4 -13.33 23.93 -5.97
C ARG A 4 -12.14 23.11 -5.43
N SER A 5 -11.23 23.76 -4.68
CA SER A 5 -10.11 23.13 -3.98
C SER A 5 -10.54 22.23 -2.81
N ASP A 6 -11.62 22.57 -2.10
CA ASP A 6 -12.06 21.82 -0.93
C ASP A 6 -12.70 20.49 -1.34
N ASN A 7 -13.24 20.44 -2.57
CA ASN A 7 -13.83 19.24 -3.14
C ASN A 7 -12.79 18.20 -3.61
N ILE A 8 -11.59 18.61 -4.06
CA ILE A 8 -10.56 17.69 -4.59
C ILE A 8 -10.04 16.77 -3.50
N LEU A 9 -9.72 17.27 -2.32
CA LEU A 9 -9.24 16.43 -1.21
C LEU A 9 -10.34 15.50 -0.70
N GLY A 10 -11.58 15.97 -0.68
CA GLY A 10 -12.74 15.13 -0.40
C GLY A 10 -12.90 13.99 -1.42
N LEU A 11 -12.75 14.27 -2.71
CA LEU A 11 -12.79 13.27 -3.77
C LEU A 11 -11.65 12.23 -3.64
N VAL A 12 -10.44 12.67 -3.32
CA VAL A 12 -9.32 11.76 -3.05
C VAL A 12 -9.64 10.82 -1.87
N HIS A 13 -10.22 11.36 -0.79
CA HIS A 13 -10.62 10.54 0.36
C HIS A 13 -11.71 9.53 0.00
N VAL A 14 -12.75 9.95 -0.71
CA VAL A 14 -13.83 9.08 -1.17
C VAL A 14 -13.28 7.99 -2.09
N LEU A 15 -12.45 8.34 -3.06
CA LEU A 15 -11.83 7.40 -3.99
C LEU A 15 -10.97 6.37 -3.23
N SER A 16 -10.12 6.79 -2.31
CA SER A 16 -9.30 5.90 -1.48
C SER A 16 -10.16 4.90 -0.69
N SER A 17 -11.27 5.37 -0.11
CA SER A 17 -12.20 4.52 0.63
C SER A 17 -12.93 3.51 -0.27
N LEU A 18 -13.31 3.93 -1.47
CA LEU A 18 -13.96 3.06 -2.47
C LEU A 18 -13.00 2.01 -3.03
N ILE A 19 -11.75 2.37 -3.31
CA ILE A 19 -10.70 1.42 -3.73
C ILE A 19 -10.52 0.34 -2.66
N GLY A 20 -10.47 0.71 -1.38
CA GLY A 20 -10.38 -0.25 -0.28
C GLY A 20 -11.56 -1.21 -0.24
N ARG A 21 -12.78 -0.73 -0.46
CA ARG A 21 -13.99 -1.57 -0.53
C ARG A 21 -14.00 -2.48 -1.75
N ALA A 22 -13.60 -1.98 -2.90
CA ALA A 22 -13.51 -2.77 -4.13
C ALA A 22 -12.49 -3.92 -3.99
N PHE A 23 -11.35 -3.66 -3.37
CA PHE A 23 -10.38 -4.69 -3.06
C PHE A 23 -10.95 -5.73 -2.09
N HIS A 24 -11.65 -5.28 -1.04
CA HIS A 24 -12.23 -6.18 -0.03
C HIS A 24 -13.27 -7.12 -0.63
N GLY A 25 -14.15 -6.61 -1.48
CA GLY A 25 -15.28 -7.39 -2.03
C GLY A 25 -14.87 -8.57 -2.90
N GLU A 26 -13.74 -8.49 -3.59
CA GLU A 26 -13.31 -9.55 -4.51
C GLU A 26 -12.00 -10.20 -4.10
N VAL A 27 -10.94 -9.40 -3.96
CA VAL A 27 -9.59 -9.94 -3.73
C VAL A 27 -9.44 -10.45 -2.30
N ALA A 28 -9.89 -9.66 -1.31
CA ALA A 28 -9.73 -10.01 0.09
C ALA A 28 -10.54 -11.26 0.47
N LEU A 29 -11.79 -11.35 0.03
CA LEU A 29 -12.64 -12.51 0.33
C LEU A 29 -12.14 -13.76 -0.38
N ARG A 30 -11.79 -13.67 -1.66
CA ARG A 30 -11.33 -14.82 -2.46
C ARG A 30 -10.00 -15.40 -1.95
N HIS A 31 -9.08 -14.53 -1.57
CA HIS A 31 -7.74 -14.93 -1.17
C HIS A 31 -7.52 -14.92 0.36
N ARG A 32 -8.55 -14.56 1.15
CA ARG A 32 -8.44 -14.36 2.60
C ARG A 32 -7.27 -13.45 2.98
N LEU A 33 -7.15 -12.35 2.27
CA LEU A 33 -6.03 -11.42 2.34
C LEU A 33 -6.56 -9.99 2.47
N SER A 34 -6.24 -9.31 3.57
CA SER A 34 -6.63 -7.92 3.76
C SER A 34 -5.80 -6.97 2.87
N LEU A 35 -6.32 -5.76 2.62
CA LEU A 35 -5.59 -4.74 1.87
C LEU A 35 -4.23 -4.37 2.54
N PRO A 36 -4.14 -4.22 3.87
CA PRO A 36 -2.84 -4.03 4.53
C PRO A 36 -1.86 -5.18 4.28
N GLU A 37 -2.30 -6.44 4.33
CA GLU A 37 -1.46 -7.60 4.02
C GLU A 37 -0.99 -7.58 2.56
N TRP A 38 -1.88 -7.23 1.61
CA TRP A 38 -1.53 -7.09 0.21
C TRP A 38 -0.46 -6.01 0.00
N ARG A 39 -0.62 -4.84 0.65
CA ARG A 39 0.37 -3.76 0.57
C ARG A 39 1.74 -4.19 1.10
N VAL A 40 1.80 -4.98 2.16
CA VAL A 40 3.06 -5.55 2.66
C VAL A 40 3.67 -6.49 1.63
N LEU A 41 2.90 -7.41 1.05
CA LEU A 41 3.40 -8.35 0.03
C LEU A 41 3.95 -7.62 -1.19
N VAL A 42 3.20 -6.66 -1.75
CA VAL A 42 3.62 -5.86 -2.92
C VAL A 42 4.90 -5.07 -2.61
N THR A 43 5.00 -4.52 -1.39
CA THR A 43 6.22 -3.82 -0.99
C THR A 43 7.42 -4.75 -0.99
N LEU A 44 7.28 -5.94 -0.42
CA LEU A 44 8.40 -6.87 -0.32
C LEU A 44 8.78 -7.52 -1.64
N VAL A 45 7.87 -7.57 -2.62
CA VAL A 45 8.21 -7.95 -4.01
C VAL A 45 9.09 -6.89 -4.66
N ASN A 46 8.71 -5.62 -4.52
CA ASN A 46 9.40 -4.52 -5.19
C ASN A 46 10.60 -3.97 -4.41
N HIS A 47 10.59 -4.12 -3.09
CA HIS A 47 11.60 -3.64 -2.15
C HIS A 47 11.90 -4.70 -1.10
N PRO A 48 12.58 -5.79 -1.46
CA PRO A 48 12.97 -6.83 -0.51
C PRO A 48 13.83 -6.26 0.62
N GLY A 49 13.62 -6.72 1.84
CA GLY A 49 14.36 -6.22 2.99
C GLY A 49 13.83 -4.92 3.60
N SER A 50 12.65 -4.45 3.17
CA SER A 50 12.01 -3.30 3.82
C SER A 50 11.70 -3.58 5.29
N THR A 51 11.84 -2.56 6.13
CA THR A 51 11.42 -2.60 7.53
C THR A 51 9.91 -2.29 7.66
N ALA A 52 9.34 -2.62 8.81
CA ALA A 52 7.96 -2.24 9.11
C ALA A 52 7.73 -0.72 9.04
N ALA A 53 8.71 0.08 9.51
CA ALA A 53 8.63 1.54 9.45
C ALA A 53 8.61 2.06 8.00
N GLU A 54 9.44 1.52 7.13
CA GLU A 54 9.46 1.88 5.70
C GLU A 54 8.15 1.53 5.00
N ILE A 55 7.52 0.41 5.37
CA ILE A 55 6.20 0.02 4.84
C ILE A 55 5.12 1.00 5.32
N VAL A 56 5.11 1.34 6.61
CA VAL A 56 4.20 2.34 7.20
C VAL A 56 4.33 3.68 6.48
N GLU A 57 5.55 4.16 6.29
CA GLU A 57 5.81 5.44 5.63
C GLU A 57 5.37 5.42 4.16
N ARG A 58 5.72 4.35 3.43
CA ARG A 58 5.38 4.21 2.00
C ARG A 58 3.88 4.32 1.71
N TRP A 59 3.08 3.67 2.51
CA TRP A 59 1.63 3.59 2.32
C TRP A 59 0.84 4.55 3.21
N ALA A 60 1.52 5.36 4.05
CA ALA A 60 0.89 6.17 5.08
C ALA A 60 -0.09 5.35 5.94
N MET A 61 0.31 4.12 6.29
CA MET A 61 -0.51 3.20 7.07
C MET A 61 -0.51 3.56 8.54
N GLN A 62 -1.58 3.19 9.24
CA GLN A 62 -1.56 3.17 10.70
C GLN A 62 -0.56 2.09 11.19
N PRO A 63 0.37 2.42 12.11
CA PRO A 63 1.39 1.46 12.59
C PRO A 63 0.79 0.16 13.12
N MET A 64 -0.32 0.22 13.84
CA MET A 64 -1.03 -0.96 14.35
C MET A 64 -1.58 -1.85 13.24
N SER A 65 -2.06 -1.24 12.15
CA SER A 65 -2.56 -1.97 10.98
C SER A 65 -1.43 -2.72 10.27
N ALA A 66 -0.30 -2.04 10.06
CA ALA A 66 0.90 -2.65 9.49
C ALA A 66 1.45 -3.79 10.35
N SER A 67 1.56 -3.57 11.66
CA SER A 67 2.02 -4.58 12.62
C SER A 67 1.13 -5.84 12.61
N ARG A 68 -0.20 -5.66 12.55
CA ARG A 68 -1.16 -6.77 12.46
C ARG A 68 -0.98 -7.54 11.15
N ALA A 69 -0.87 -6.84 10.02
CA ALA A 69 -0.66 -7.44 8.72
C ALA A 69 0.63 -8.26 8.66
N ILE A 70 1.74 -7.70 9.12
CA ILE A 70 3.05 -8.36 9.21
C ILE A 70 2.96 -9.63 10.07
N ARG A 71 2.31 -9.54 11.23
CA ARG A 71 2.13 -10.69 12.13
C ARG A 71 1.32 -11.81 11.46
N GLN A 72 0.24 -11.48 10.75
CA GLN A 72 -0.59 -12.46 10.05
C GLN A 72 0.20 -13.13 8.91
N LEU A 73 0.93 -12.36 8.11
CA LEU A 73 1.74 -12.90 7.02
C LEU A 73 2.88 -13.80 7.55
N LYS A 74 3.48 -13.42 8.68
CA LYS A 74 4.48 -14.24 9.36
C LYS A 74 3.89 -15.57 9.86
N ARG A 75 2.69 -15.53 10.46
CA ARG A 75 1.97 -16.75 10.91
C ARG A 75 1.65 -17.70 9.76
N ARG A 76 1.38 -17.18 8.56
CA ARG A 76 1.17 -17.98 7.35
C ARG A 76 2.49 -18.51 6.76
N GLY A 77 3.63 -18.10 7.29
CA GLY A 77 4.93 -18.43 6.73
C GLY A 77 5.22 -17.78 5.38
N TRP A 78 4.57 -16.63 5.08
CA TRP A 78 4.75 -15.93 3.81
C TRP A 78 5.85 -14.88 3.85
N ILE A 79 6.21 -14.44 5.05
CA ILE A 79 7.33 -13.53 5.28
C ILE A 79 8.21 -14.03 6.41
N GLU A 80 9.47 -13.67 6.37
CA GLU A 80 10.45 -13.90 7.42
C GLU A 80 11.12 -12.59 7.84
N ARG A 81 11.65 -12.57 9.06
CA ARG A 81 12.40 -11.44 9.62
C ARG A 81 13.88 -11.83 9.67
N LYS A 82 14.73 -10.92 9.20
CA LYS A 82 16.18 -11.05 9.35
C LYS A 82 16.71 -9.80 10.06
N VAL A 83 17.65 -9.97 10.96
CA VAL A 83 18.33 -8.85 11.60
C VAL A 83 19.14 -8.11 10.54
N ARG A 84 19.06 -6.78 10.51
CA ARG A 84 19.91 -5.98 9.63
C ARG A 84 21.34 -6.00 10.12
N SER A 85 22.28 -6.14 9.20
CA SER A 85 23.71 -6.13 9.51
C SER A 85 24.20 -4.75 10.00
N ASP A 86 23.52 -3.68 9.56
CA ASP A 86 23.84 -2.28 9.84
C ASP A 86 23.14 -1.73 11.10
N ASP A 87 22.03 -2.35 11.53
CA ASP A 87 21.30 -1.98 12.74
C ASP A 87 20.63 -3.20 13.39
N ARG A 88 21.22 -3.69 14.48
CA ARG A 88 20.72 -4.84 15.25
C ARG A 88 19.36 -4.61 15.91
N ARG A 89 18.86 -3.36 15.95
CA ARG A 89 17.54 -3.00 16.52
C ARG A 89 16.44 -3.03 15.48
N SER A 90 16.80 -3.04 14.19
CA SER A 90 15.82 -3.07 13.12
C SER A 90 15.85 -4.42 12.40
N TYR A 91 14.65 -4.86 11.98
CA TYR A 91 14.47 -6.11 11.26
C TYR A 91 14.05 -5.82 9.83
N ALA A 92 14.76 -6.41 8.89
CA ALA A 92 14.34 -6.49 7.51
C ALA A 92 13.30 -7.62 7.33
N LEU A 93 12.33 -7.35 6.48
CA LEU A 93 11.28 -8.29 6.12
C LEU A 93 11.54 -8.82 4.70
N TRP A 94 11.37 -10.11 4.52
CA TRP A 94 11.59 -10.79 3.26
C TRP A 94 10.43 -11.72 2.94
N LEU A 95 10.10 -11.87 1.67
CA LEU A 95 9.19 -12.92 1.24
C LEU A 95 9.88 -14.28 1.36
N THR A 96 9.13 -15.25 1.85
CA THR A 96 9.47 -16.66 1.67
C THR A 96 9.04 -17.13 0.28
N GLU A 97 9.42 -18.34 -0.11
CA GLU A 97 8.90 -18.92 -1.35
C GLU A 97 7.37 -19.08 -1.33
N LYS A 98 6.79 -19.44 -0.17
CA LYS A 98 5.33 -19.44 0.04
C LYS A 98 4.71 -18.07 -0.15
N GLY A 99 5.35 -17.02 0.35
CA GLY A 99 4.91 -15.64 0.17
C GLY A 99 4.96 -15.19 -1.28
N SER A 100 6.04 -15.52 -1.99
CA SER A 100 6.18 -15.26 -3.42
C SER A 100 5.12 -16.00 -4.25
N ALA A 101 4.84 -17.25 -3.91
CA ALA A 101 3.77 -18.02 -4.55
C ALA A 101 2.38 -17.43 -4.25
N ALA A 102 2.14 -16.99 -3.02
CA ALA A 102 0.90 -16.31 -2.64
C ALA A 102 0.73 -15.01 -3.43
N HIS A 103 1.76 -14.18 -3.55
CA HIS A 103 1.72 -12.96 -4.36
C HIS A 103 1.38 -13.28 -5.82
N ARG A 104 2.07 -14.24 -6.45
CA ARG A 104 1.80 -14.65 -7.85
C ARG A 104 0.36 -15.11 -8.05
N ARG A 105 -0.27 -15.74 -7.06
CA ARG A 105 -1.66 -16.18 -7.12
C ARG A 105 -2.65 -15.03 -7.00
N VAL A 106 -2.37 -14.03 -6.19
CA VAL A 106 -3.25 -12.88 -5.93
C VAL A 106 -3.09 -11.78 -6.98
N ALA A 107 -1.88 -11.56 -7.48
CA ALA A 107 -1.54 -10.46 -8.37
C ALA A 107 -2.43 -10.34 -9.61
N PRO A 108 -2.83 -11.42 -10.31
CA PRO A 108 -3.73 -11.30 -11.46
C PRO A 108 -5.09 -10.68 -11.12
N ASP A 109 -5.70 -11.08 -9.99
CA ASP A 109 -6.97 -10.54 -9.55
C ASP A 109 -6.84 -9.08 -9.08
N ALA A 110 -5.78 -8.77 -8.34
CA ALA A 110 -5.51 -7.40 -7.90
C ALA A 110 -5.21 -6.46 -9.09
N ASN A 111 -4.45 -6.92 -10.09
CA ASN A 111 -4.15 -6.16 -11.31
C ASN A 111 -5.39 -5.97 -12.17
N ARG A 112 -6.23 -7.00 -12.33
CA ARG A 112 -7.50 -6.87 -13.04
C ARG A 112 -8.36 -5.79 -12.39
N ARG A 113 -8.51 -5.82 -11.07
CA ARG A 113 -9.27 -4.82 -10.33
C ARG A 113 -8.69 -3.42 -10.49
N TYR A 114 -7.35 -3.29 -10.47
CA TYR A 114 -6.69 -2.03 -10.75
C TYR A 114 -7.05 -1.51 -12.14
N HIS A 115 -6.95 -2.34 -13.18
CA HIS A 115 -7.29 -1.94 -14.55
C HIS A 115 -8.76 -1.54 -14.68
N GLU A 116 -9.68 -2.27 -14.09
CA GLU A 116 -11.11 -1.92 -14.09
C GLU A 116 -11.41 -0.56 -13.45
N ILE A 117 -10.60 -0.13 -12.49
CA ILE A 117 -10.76 1.19 -11.85
C ILE A 117 -10.22 2.30 -12.75
N VAL A 118 -9.12 2.07 -13.47
CA VAL A 118 -8.43 3.12 -14.23
C VAL A 118 -8.75 3.14 -15.72
N ASP A 119 -9.44 2.15 -16.26
CA ASP A 119 -9.74 2.02 -17.69
C ASP A 119 -10.67 3.12 -18.24
N CYS A 120 -11.37 3.83 -17.35
CA CYS A 120 -12.14 5.03 -17.70
C CYS A 120 -11.28 6.24 -18.04
N LEU A 121 -9.96 6.17 -17.82
CA LEU A 121 -9.00 7.24 -18.09
C LEU A 121 -8.16 6.92 -19.33
N SER A 122 -7.95 7.92 -20.16
CA SER A 122 -6.94 7.84 -21.23
C SER A 122 -5.53 7.78 -20.62
N ARG A 123 -4.56 7.30 -21.41
CA ARG A 123 -3.14 7.26 -20.98
C ARG A 123 -2.62 8.62 -20.53
N ARG A 124 -3.04 9.70 -21.20
CA ARG A 124 -2.63 11.08 -20.87
C ARG A 124 -3.22 11.53 -19.52
N GLU A 125 -4.49 11.23 -19.29
CA GLU A 125 -5.16 11.56 -18.01
C GLU A 125 -4.56 10.76 -16.86
N LEU A 126 -4.28 9.48 -17.07
CA LEU A 126 -3.64 8.63 -16.05
C LEU A 126 -2.25 9.16 -15.67
N ALA A 127 -1.40 9.48 -16.66
CA ALA A 127 -0.08 10.05 -16.41
C ALA A 127 -0.15 11.41 -15.69
N GLY A 128 -1.10 12.26 -16.08
CA GLY A 128 -1.33 13.55 -15.43
C GLY A 128 -1.82 13.40 -13.98
N LEU A 129 -2.67 12.41 -13.72
CA LEU A 129 -3.16 12.08 -12.38
C LEU A 129 -2.03 11.55 -11.49
N GLU A 130 -1.20 10.64 -12.01
CA GLU A 130 -0.03 10.10 -11.30
C GLU A 130 0.92 11.23 -10.86
N ASP A 131 1.28 12.15 -11.78
CA ASP A 131 2.12 13.31 -11.47
C ASP A 131 1.48 14.21 -10.41
N ALA A 132 0.19 14.54 -10.57
CA ALA A 132 -0.53 15.37 -9.63
C ALA A 132 -0.58 14.75 -8.22
N LEU A 133 -0.90 13.45 -8.13
CA LEU A 133 -0.94 12.73 -6.85
C LEU A 133 0.45 12.64 -6.21
N ALA A 134 1.50 12.40 -7.00
CA ALA A 134 2.88 12.37 -6.49
C ALA A 134 3.27 13.72 -5.86
N ARG A 135 2.99 14.84 -6.54
CA ARG A 135 3.26 16.20 -6.03
C ARG A 135 2.45 16.50 -4.76
N LEU A 136 1.17 16.16 -4.73
CA LEU A 136 0.31 16.36 -3.55
C LEU A 136 0.82 15.53 -2.37
N THR A 137 1.16 14.27 -2.61
CA THR A 137 1.70 13.36 -1.58
C THR A 137 3.01 13.91 -1.00
N GLN A 138 3.94 14.34 -1.85
CA GLN A 138 5.21 14.92 -1.41
C GLN A 138 4.98 16.21 -0.58
N ARG A 139 4.09 17.08 -1.04
CA ARG A 139 3.77 18.32 -0.31
C ARG A 139 3.15 18.05 1.05
N THR A 140 2.21 17.10 1.11
CA THR A 140 1.52 16.73 2.35
C THR A 140 2.49 16.12 3.36
N ARG A 141 3.42 15.25 2.91
CA ARG A 141 4.46 14.70 3.78
C ARG A 141 5.34 15.78 4.41
N ARG A 142 5.76 16.78 3.62
CA ARG A 142 6.55 17.91 4.15
C ARG A 142 5.78 18.71 5.20
N LEU A 143 4.51 18.97 4.97
CA LEU A 143 3.65 19.68 5.93
C LEU A 143 3.45 18.88 7.22
N ALA A 144 3.27 17.57 7.13
CA ALA A 144 3.13 16.70 8.29
C ALA A 144 4.42 16.64 9.13
N GLN A 145 5.60 16.69 8.51
CA GLN A 145 6.89 16.70 9.20
C GLN A 145 7.25 18.08 9.77
N GLY A 146 6.80 19.17 9.14
CA GLY A 146 7.06 20.55 9.57
C GLY A 146 6.12 21.08 10.64
N GLY A 147 5.01 20.41 10.93
CA GLY A 147 4.00 20.83 11.94
C GLY A 147 4.34 20.45 13.39
N GLY A 148 5.52 19.92 13.66
CA GLY A 148 5.99 19.48 14.99
C GLY A 148 6.94 20.49 15.66
N ARG A 149 6.75 21.81 15.45
CA ARG A 149 7.43 22.86 16.24
C ARG A 149 6.42 23.67 17.03
#